data_aa768ddb1c02204d84bfa021519d74b5
#
_entry.id   aa768ddb1c02204d84bfa021519d74b5
#
_cell.length_a   1.000
_cell.length_b   1.000
_cell.length_c   1.000
_cell.angle_alpha   90.00
_cell.angle_beta   90.00
_cell.angle_gamma   90.00
#
_symmetry.space_group_name_H-M   'P 1'
#
loop_
_entity.id
_entity.type
_entity.pdbx_description
1 polymer ?
#
loop_
_entity_poly.entity_id
_entity_poly.type
_entity_poly.pdbx_seq_one_letter_code
_entity_poly.pdbx_strand_id
1 'polypeptide(L)'
;MDILEYSAVELSAAIREGKVTATDAMEAVLARIDAREKDINAYVTVDREQALRAAASVQEKIEKGELTGPLAGVPVAVKDNMCTEGMLTTCSSKILENFVPTFSAEAVVNLGKAGAVIIGKTNMDEFAMGSTTETSAYGVTRNPWNTAHVPGGSSGGSAAAVAAGECFFAL
;
A
#
# COMPACT_ATOMS: atom_id res chain seq x y z
N MET A 1 -1.56 15.86 16.51
CA MET A 1 -0.72 14.72 16.09
C MET A 1 -0.95 14.56 14.60
N ASP A 2 0.09 14.49 13.81
CA ASP A 2 -0.03 14.21 12.38
C ASP A 2 -0.55 12.77 12.21
N ILE A 3 -1.49 12.56 11.29
CA ILE A 3 -2.05 11.22 11.02
C ILE A 3 -0.95 10.21 10.68
N LEU A 4 0.09 10.63 9.99
CA LEU A 4 1.21 9.79 9.57
C LEU A 4 2.17 9.40 10.72
N GLU A 5 2.00 9.96 11.92
CA GLU A 5 2.79 9.59 13.10
C GLU A 5 2.20 8.39 13.88
N TYR A 6 0.95 8.00 13.59
CA TYR A 6 0.36 6.82 14.19
C TYR A 6 1.04 5.53 13.69
N SER A 7 1.17 4.54 14.55
CA SER A 7 1.33 3.16 14.09
C SER A 7 0.01 2.65 13.50
N ALA A 8 0.04 1.56 12.75
CA ALA A 8 -1.18 0.95 12.18
C ALA A 8 -2.21 0.60 13.25
N VAL A 9 -1.75 0.16 14.44
CA VAL A 9 -2.62 -0.20 15.57
C VAL A 9 -3.26 1.04 16.18
N GLU A 10 -2.48 2.10 16.39
CA GLU A 10 -2.98 3.37 16.93
C GLU A 10 -3.95 4.05 15.96
N LEU A 11 -3.65 4.03 14.66
CA LEU A 11 -4.55 4.57 13.64
C LEU A 11 -5.89 3.83 13.65
N SER A 12 -5.87 2.50 13.64
CA SER A 12 -7.10 1.71 13.71
C SER A 12 -7.92 2.02 14.98
N ALA A 13 -7.25 2.23 16.11
CA ALA A 13 -7.93 2.65 17.33
C ALA A 13 -8.53 4.06 17.19
N ALA A 14 -7.77 5.01 16.66
CA ALA A 14 -8.23 6.38 16.45
C ALA A 14 -9.44 6.46 15.49
N ILE A 15 -9.44 5.63 14.44
CA ILE A 15 -10.57 5.54 13.50
C ILE A 15 -11.82 4.98 14.22
N ARG A 16 -11.68 3.90 14.98
CA ARG A 16 -12.82 3.35 15.75
C ARG A 16 -13.37 4.29 16.81
N GLU A 17 -12.52 5.14 17.37
CA GLU A 17 -12.90 6.19 18.33
C GLU A 17 -13.48 7.44 17.65
N GLY A 18 -13.52 7.50 16.32
CA GLY A 18 -14.01 8.65 15.56
C GLY A 18 -13.11 9.89 15.62
N LYS A 19 -11.84 9.74 16.01
CA LYS A 19 -10.84 10.83 16.05
C LYS A 19 -10.29 11.17 14.67
N VAL A 20 -10.23 10.18 13.79
CA VAL A 20 -9.75 10.23 12.41
C VAL A 20 -10.68 9.39 11.57
N THR A 21 -10.93 9.75 10.32
CA THR A 21 -11.66 8.90 9.37
C THR A 21 -10.71 8.05 8.53
N ALA A 22 -11.21 6.93 7.99
CA ALA A 22 -10.44 6.13 7.02
C ALA A 22 -10.10 6.96 5.76
N THR A 23 -10.98 7.90 5.39
CA THR A 23 -10.76 8.81 4.26
C THR A 23 -9.62 9.79 4.55
N ASP A 24 -9.62 10.43 5.74
CA ASP A 24 -8.52 11.33 6.14
C ASP A 24 -7.17 10.61 6.15
N ALA A 25 -7.14 9.35 6.64
CA ALA A 25 -5.93 8.54 6.65
C ALA A 25 -5.44 8.23 5.23
N MET A 26 -6.35 7.91 4.30
CA MET A 26 -6.01 7.65 2.90
C MET A 26 -5.54 8.93 2.21
N GLU A 27 -6.19 10.08 2.41
CA GLU A 27 -5.78 11.36 1.86
C GLU A 27 -4.37 11.77 2.34
N ALA A 28 -4.08 11.59 3.62
CA ALA A 28 -2.76 11.86 4.18
C ALA A 28 -1.66 11.01 3.53
N VAL A 29 -1.91 9.72 3.34
CA VAL A 29 -0.98 8.80 2.66
C VAL A 29 -0.79 9.20 1.20
N LEU A 30 -1.87 9.48 0.47
CA LEU A 30 -1.79 9.89 -0.93
C LEU A 30 -1.04 11.21 -1.12
N ALA A 31 -1.21 12.16 -0.20
CA ALA A 31 -0.45 13.40 -0.20
C ALA A 31 1.05 13.15 0.08
N ARG A 32 1.38 12.19 0.94
CA ARG A 32 2.77 11.76 1.18
C ARG A 32 3.40 11.13 -0.06
N ILE A 33 2.66 10.27 -0.77
CA ILE A 33 3.09 9.68 -2.05
C ILE A 33 3.38 10.79 -3.05
N ASP A 34 2.48 11.76 -3.23
CA ASP A 34 2.71 12.89 -4.14
C ASP A 34 3.99 13.68 -3.82
N ALA A 35 4.34 13.78 -2.55
CA ALA A 35 5.51 14.53 -2.12
C ALA A 35 6.84 13.75 -2.26
N ARG A 36 6.84 12.43 -2.16
CA ARG A 36 8.05 11.63 -1.98
C ARG A 36 8.30 10.60 -3.07
N GLU A 37 7.27 10.05 -3.69
CA GLU A 37 7.35 8.87 -4.55
C GLU A 37 8.25 9.06 -5.79
N LYS A 38 8.31 10.26 -6.35
CA LYS A 38 9.20 10.60 -7.48
C LYS A 38 10.69 10.36 -7.17
N ASP A 39 11.09 10.46 -5.90
CA ASP A 39 12.48 10.30 -5.46
C ASP A 39 12.75 8.87 -4.97
N ILE A 40 11.70 8.09 -4.65
CA ILE A 40 11.78 6.77 -4.03
C ILE A 40 11.44 5.64 -5.00
N ASN A 41 10.38 5.78 -5.80
CA ASN A 41 9.86 4.77 -6.72
C ASN A 41 9.50 3.47 -5.97
N ALA A 42 8.72 3.59 -4.89
CA ALA A 42 8.27 2.46 -4.08
C ALA A 42 7.07 1.72 -4.70
N TYR A 43 6.27 2.39 -5.55
CA TYR A 43 5.08 1.82 -6.17
C TYR A 43 5.25 1.59 -7.66
N VAL A 44 4.65 0.51 -8.17
CA VAL A 44 4.40 0.26 -9.60
C VAL A 44 3.06 0.87 -10.00
N THR A 45 2.07 0.74 -9.13
CA THR A 45 0.70 1.22 -9.38
C THR A 45 0.13 1.85 -8.11
N VAL A 46 -0.42 3.05 -8.23
CA VAL A 46 -1.26 3.69 -7.21
C VAL A 46 -2.60 3.99 -7.86
N ASP A 47 -3.67 3.35 -7.38
CA ASP A 47 -5.04 3.65 -7.85
C ASP A 47 -5.74 4.56 -6.84
N ARG A 48 -5.46 5.86 -6.97
CA ARG A 48 -5.97 6.91 -6.09
C ARG A 48 -7.49 6.91 -5.97
N GLU A 49 -8.19 6.79 -7.09
CA GLU A 49 -9.65 6.85 -7.09
C GLU A 49 -10.25 5.62 -6.40
N GLN A 50 -9.72 4.44 -6.71
CA GLN A 50 -10.18 3.21 -6.07
C GLN A 50 -9.86 3.22 -4.57
N ALA A 51 -8.67 3.68 -4.16
CA ALA A 51 -8.28 3.78 -2.77
C ALA A 51 -9.20 4.70 -1.96
N LEU A 52 -9.54 5.88 -2.50
CA LEU A 52 -10.45 6.82 -1.84
C LEU A 52 -11.89 6.28 -1.78
N ARG A 53 -12.39 5.66 -2.86
CA ARG A 53 -13.71 5.00 -2.85
C ARG A 53 -13.77 3.86 -1.84
N ALA A 54 -12.71 3.05 -1.76
CA ALA A 54 -12.61 1.96 -0.80
C ALA A 54 -12.55 2.48 0.64
N ALA A 55 -11.78 3.55 0.91
CA ALA A 55 -11.72 4.19 2.22
C ALA A 55 -13.09 4.71 2.66
N ALA A 56 -13.80 5.40 1.78
CA ALA A 56 -15.16 5.89 2.07
C ALA A 56 -16.13 4.73 2.37
N SER A 57 -16.11 3.66 1.57
CA SER A 57 -16.96 2.48 1.80
C SER A 57 -16.62 1.78 3.13
N VAL A 58 -15.34 1.69 3.48
CA VAL A 58 -14.89 1.12 4.77
C VAL A 58 -15.35 2.02 5.92
N GLN A 59 -15.23 3.35 5.78
CA GLN A 59 -15.70 4.31 6.77
C GLN A 59 -17.20 4.13 7.07
N GLU A 60 -18.03 4.03 6.05
CA GLU A 60 -19.46 3.79 6.23
C GLU A 60 -19.77 2.49 7.00
N LYS A 61 -19.03 1.42 6.73
CA LYS A 61 -19.19 0.14 7.43
C LYS A 61 -18.76 0.22 8.90
N ILE A 62 -17.70 1.00 9.19
CA ILE A 62 -17.26 1.26 10.57
C ILE A 62 -18.35 2.03 11.34
N GLU A 63 -18.92 3.08 10.76
CA GLU A 63 -19.97 3.89 11.36
C GLU A 63 -21.26 3.09 11.63
N LYS A 64 -21.58 2.13 10.76
CA LYS A 64 -22.69 1.19 10.94
C LYS A 64 -22.40 0.05 11.92
N GLY A 65 -21.16 -0.07 12.43
CA GLY A 65 -20.73 -1.17 13.27
C GLY A 65 -20.60 -2.52 12.56
N GLU A 66 -20.60 -2.52 11.22
CA GLU A 66 -20.49 -3.71 10.38
C GLU A 66 -19.03 -4.17 10.21
N LEU A 67 -18.07 -3.29 10.43
CA LEU A 67 -16.64 -3.55 10.30
C LEU A 67 -15.89 -3.13 11.56
N THR A 68 -15.44 -4.12 12.33
CA THR A 68 -14.74 -3.94 13.62
C THR A 68 -13.36 -4.59 13.65
N GLY A 69 -12.85 -5.00 12.51
CA GLY A 69 -11.56 -5.69 12.38
C GLY A 69 -10.38 -4.84 12.86
N PRO A 70 -9.24 -5.50 13.21
CA PRO A 70 -8.09 -4.81 13.80
C PRO A 70 -7.38 -3.85 12.85
N LEU A 71 -7.65 -3.93 11.54
CA LEU A 71 -7.08 -3.06 10.52
C LEU A 71 -8.13 -2.15 9.86
N ALA A 72 -9.30 -2.00 10.50
CA ALA A 72 -10.41 -1.25 9.93
C ALA A 72 -10.00 0.20 9.59
N GLY A 73 -10.05 0.54 8.30
CA GLY A 73 -9.72 1.85 7.76
C GLY A 73 -8.23 2.13 7.57
N VAL A 74 -7.33 1.19 7.90
CA VAL A 74 -5.87 1.42 7.81
C VAL A 74 -5.38 1.24 6.36
N PRO A 75 -4.72 2.25 5.76
CA PRO A 75 -4.11 2.15 4.45
C PRO A 75 -2.95 1.16 4.40
N VAL A 76 -2.96 0.24 3.41
CA VAL A 76 -1.94 -0.79 3.21
C VAL A 76 -1.43 -0.80 1.78
N ALA A 77 -0.12 -1.04 1.62
CA ALA A 77 0.48 -1.33 0.33
C ALA A 77 0.67 -2.84 0.13
N VAL A 78 0.53 -3.32 -1.10
CA VAL A 78 0.61 -4.75 -1.43
C VAL A 78 1.69 -4.98 -2.48
N LYS A 79 2.59 -5.92 -2.22
CA LYS A 79 3.66 -6.28 -3.16
C LYS A 79 3.09 -6.72 -4.51
N ASP A 80 3.74 -6.31 -5.60
CA ASP A 80 3.22 -6.47 -6.96
C ASP A 80 3.20 -7.91 -7.51
N ASN A 81 3.63 -8.91 -6.73
CA ASN A 81 3.43 -10.32 -7.04
C ASN A 81 2.17 -10.93 -6.40
N MET A 82 1.42 -10.18 -5.61
CA MET A 82 0.19 -10.66 -5.02
C MET A 82 -0.99 -10.25 -5.89
N CYS A 83 -1.68 -11.24 -6.48
CA CYS A 83 -2.88 -10.99 -7.26
C CYS A 83 -3.90 -10.21 -6.43
N THR A 84 -4.34 -9.09 -7.00
CA THR A 84 -5.36 -8.21 -6.42
C THR A 84 -6.41 -8.00 -7.50
N GLU A 85 -7.61 -8.52 -7.28
CA GLU A 85 -8.69 -8.49 -8.27
C GLU A 85 -8.97 -7.06 -8.73
N GLY A 86 -9.02 -6.88 -10.07
CA GLY A 86 -9.28 -5.58 -10.70
C GLY A 86 -8.12 -4.58 -10.64
N MET A 87 -6.97 -4.92 -10.04
CA MET A 87 -5.81 -4.04 -9.95
C MET A 87 -4.62 -4.63 -10.71
N LEU A 88 -3.95 -3.81 -11.54
CA LEU A 88 -2.77 -4.22 -12.30
C LEU A 88 -1.75 -4.92 -11.38
N THR A 89 -1.28 -6.10 -11.79
CA THR A 89 -0.36 -6.94 -11.02
C THR A 89 0.71 -7.49 -11.97
N THR A 90 1.91 -6.91 -11.93
CA THR A 90 2.91 -7.14 -12.97
C THR A 90 4.11 -7.99 -12.55
N CYS A 91 4.27 -8.30 -11.25
CA CYS A 91 5.49 -8.86 -10.71
C CYS A 91 6.74 -8.02 -11.06
N SER A 92 6.58 -6.72 -11.23
CA SER A 92 7.59 -5.78 -11.73
C SER A 92 8.23 -6.19 -13.07
N SER A 93 7.47 -6.92 -13.92
CA SER A 93 7.91 -7.42 -15.23
C SER A 93 7.04 -6.86 -16.36
N LYS A 94 7.67 -6.55 -17.50
CA LYS A 94 6.94 -6.19 -18.72
C LYS A 94 6.15 -7.35 -19.33
N ILE A 95 6.47 -8.58 -18.97
CA ILE A 95 5.71 -9.77 -19.42
C ILE A 95 4.26 -9.68 -18.95
N LEU A 96 4.03 -9.11 -17.78
CA LEU A 96 2.70 -8.94 -17.16
C LEU A 96 2.21 -7.48 -17.16
N GLU A 97 2.75 -6.60 -17.97
CA GLU A 97 2.46 -5.15 -17.95
C GLU A 97 0.98 -4.79 -18.13
N ASN A 98 0.18 -5.71 -18.65
CA ASN A 98 -1.27 -5.54 -18.86
C ASN A 98 -2.11 -6.55 -18.07
N PHE A 99 -1.50 -7.28 -17.14
CA PHE A 99 -2.20 -8.33 -16.42
C PHE A 99 -3.02 -7.74 -15.25
N VAL A 100 -4.33 -7.86 -15.36
CA VAL A 100 -5.28 -7.53 -14.29
C VAL A 100 -5.93 -8.83 -13.82
N PRO A 101 -5.64 -9.29 -12.60
CA PRO A 101 -6.21 -10.54 -12.07
C PRO A 101 -7.73 -10.46 -11.92
N THR A 102 -8.40 -11.59 -12.16
CA THR A 102 -9.83 -11.80 -11.90
C THR A 102 -10.10 -12.42 -10.53
N PHE A 103 -9.07 -12.50 -9.69
CA PHE A 103 -9.12 -13.03 -8.32
C PHE A 103 -8.07 -12.37 -7.46
N SER A 104 -8.27 -12.40 -6.14
CA SER A 104 -7.27 -11.95 -5.17
C SER A 104 -6.58 -13.12 -4.48
N ALA A 105 -5.30 -12.97 -4.16
CA ALA A 105 -4.57 -13.86 -3.28
C ALA A 105 -5.25 -13.92 -1.90
N GLU A 106 -5.23 -15.07 -1.23
CA GLU A 106 -5.89 -15.25 0.07
C GLU A 106 -5.41 -14.23 1.13
N ALA A 107 -4.13 -13.87 1.11
CA ALA A 107 -3.59 -12.84 2.00
C ALA A 107 -4.27 -11.47 1.76
N VAL A 108 -4.50 -11.09 0.49
CA VAL A 108 -5.18 -9.85 0.11
C VAL A 108 -6.66 -9.88 0.53
N VAL A 109 -7.34 -11.02 0.34
CA VAL A 109 -8.71 -11.23 0.80
C VAL A 109 -8.81 -11.06 2.32
N ASN A 110 -7.85 -11.62 3.06
CA ASN A 110 -7.83 -11.53 4.53
C ASN A 110 -7.52 -10.11 5.03
N LEU A 111 -6.69 -9.34 4.33
CA LEU A 111 -6.51 -7.91 4.61
C LEU A 111 -7.83 -7.14 4.47
N GLY A 112 -8.56 -7.37 3.39
CA GLY A 112 -9.88 -6.76 3.18
C GLY A 112 -10.90 -7.16 4.26
N LYS A 113 -10.95 -8.44 4.66
CA LYS A 113 -11.79 -8.91 5.77
C LYS A 113 -11.43 -8.25 7.09
N ALA A 114 -10.14 -7.98 7.34
CA ALA A 114 -9.67 -7.25 8.51
C ALA A 114 -9.94 -5.74 8.45
N GLY A 115 -10.40 -5.24 7.30
CA GLY A 115 -10.78 -3.85 7.08
C GLY A 115 -9.69 -2.93 6.57
N ALA A 116 -8.53 -3.48 6.17
CA ALA A 116 -7.45 -2.68 5.56
C ALA A 116 -7.88 -2.15 4.18
N VAL A 117 -7.38 -0.97 3.82
CA VAL A 117 -7.67 -0.31 2.54
C VAL A 117 -6.42 -0.30 1.67
N ILE A 118 -6.47 -0.97 0.52
CA ILE A 118 -5.33 -1.10 -0.38
C ILE A 118 -5.11 0.22 -1.13
N ILE A 119 -3.87 0.73 -1.09
CA ILE A 119 -3.41 1.94 -1.78
C ILE A 119 -3.02 1.62 -3.22
N GLY A 120 -2.25 0.54 -3.39
CA GLY A 120 -1.62 0.18 -4.65
C GLY A 120 -0.65 -0.99 -4.52
N LYS A 121 0.16 -1.17 -5.57
CA LYS A 121 1.11 -2.28 -5.74
C LYS A 121 2.53 -1.76 -5.63
N THR A 122 3.30 -2.34 -4.72
CA THR A 122 4.68 -1.91 -4.47
C THR A 122 5.68 -2.59 -5.38
N ASN A 123 6.72 -1.84 -5.74
CA ASN A 123 7.81 -2.28 -6.58
C ASN A 123 8.63 -3.42 -5.92
N MET A 124 9.25 -4.24 -6.75
CA MET A 124 9.96 -5.43 -6.31
C MET A 124 11.02 -5.83 -7.35
N ASP A 125 11.94 -6.71 -6.99
CA ASP A 125 12.74 -7.40 -8.00
C ASP A 125 11.83 -8.24 -8.92
N GLU A 126 12.12 -8.25 -10.22
CA GLU A 126 11.33 -8.95 -11.22
C GLU A 126 11.08 -10.41 -10.81
N PHE A 127 9.79 -10.83 -10.78
CA PHE A 127 9.33 -12.15 -10.32
C PHE A 127 9.84 -12.58 -8.94
N ALA A 128 10.16 -11.61 -8.06
CA ALA A 128 10.72 -11.82 -6.72
C ALA A 128 12.13 -12.48 -6.73
N MET A 129 12.83 -12.39 -7.83
CA MET A 129 14.18 -12.95 -8.01
C MET A 129 15.25 -11.88 -7.93
N GLY A 130 15.58 -11.47 -6.70
CA GLY A 130 16.59 -10.46 -6.41
C GLY A 130 16.61 -10.07 -4.94
N SER A 131 17.49 -9.15 -4.59
CA SER A 131 17.70 -8.72 -3.20
C SER A 131 17.91 -7.21 -3.04
N THR A 132 17.69 -6.43 -4.11
CA THR A 132 18.02 -5.00 -4.13
C THR A 132 16.92 -4.12 -4.72
N THR A 133 15.92 -4.71 -5.38
CA THR A 133 14.84 -4.03 -6.13
C THR A 133 15.38 -3.16 -7.29
N GLU A 134 16.49 -3.62 -7.91
CA GLU A 134 17.10 -2.99 -9.07
C GLU A 134 16.69 -3.65 -10.39
N THR A 135 16.14 -4.87 -10.36
CA THR A 135 15.77 -5.64 -11.55
C THR A 135 14.36 -5.33 -12.07
N SER A 136 13.63 -4.44 -11.40
CA SER A 136 12.29 -4.04 -11.81
C SER A 136 12.26 -3.39 -13.19
N ALA A 137 11.31 -3.79 -14.03
CA ALA A 137 11.05 -3.16 -15.32
C ALA A 137 10.47 -1.73 -15.19
N TYR A 138 10.04 -1.34 -13.99
CA TYR A 138 9.46 -0.02 -13.67
C TYR A 138 10.45 0.92 -12.98
N GLY A 139 11.73 0.57 -12.98
CA GLY A 139 12.80 1.38 -12.43
C GLY A 139 13.21 0.97 -11.00
N VAL A 140 14.30 1.54 -10.55
CA VAL A 140 14.95 1.22 -9.27
C VAL A 140 14.21 1.88 -8.11
N THR A 141 13.90 1.11 -7.07
CA THR A 141 13.45 1.66 -5.79
C THR A 141 14.64 2.15 -4.98
N ARG A 142 14.52 3.31 -4.37
CA ARG A 142 15.57 3.93 -3.56
C ARG A 142 15.26 3.85 -2.07
N ASN A 143 16.30 3.78 -1.26
CA ASN A 143 16.15 3.79 0.19
C ASN A 143 15.75 5.19 0.67
N PRO A 144 14.62 5.38 1.36
CA PRO A 144 14.16 6.69 1.81
C PRO A 144 15.10 7.41 2.81
N TRP A 145 15.93 6.65 3.53
CA TRP A 145 16.92 7.21 4.46
C TRP A 145 18.15 7.75 3.74
N ASN A 146 18.51 7.15 2.60
CA ASN A 146 19.58 7.62 1.73
C ASN A 146 19.35 7.09 0.32
N THR A 147 18.91 7.95 -0.57
CA THR A 147 18.54 7.60 -1.95
C THR A 147 19.70 7.12 -2.83
N ALA A 148 20.95 7.18 -2.36
CA ALA A 148 22.09 6.57 -3.01
C ALA A 148 22.23 5.06 -2.71
N HIS A 149 21.40 4.52 -1.82
CA HIS A 149 21.43 3.12 -1.43
C HIS A 149 20.14 2.40 -1.86
N VAL A 150 20.26 1.07 -1.93
CA VAL A 150 19.11 0.18 -2.19
C VAL A 150 18.29 -0.01 -0.90
N PRO A 151 16.99 -0.27 -1.01
CA PRO A 151 16.11 -0.54 0.13
C PRO A 151 16.19 -2.00 0.61
N GLY A 152 16.90 -2.85 -0.13
CA GLY A 152 16.82 -4.29 -0.03
C GLY A 152 15.83 -4.87 -1.05
N GLY A 153 15.56 -6.16 -0.97
CA GLY A 153 14.67 -6.85 -1.93
C GLY A 153 14.43 -8.32 -1.50
N SER A 154 13.57 -9.02 -2.19
CA SER A 154 12.82 -8.58 -3.38
C SER A 154 11.65 -7.63 -3.07
N SER A 155 11.27 -7.38 -1.81
CA SER A 155 10.15 -6.52 -1.38
C SER A 155 10.61 -5.08 -1.06
N GLY A 156 11.55 -4.52 -1.85
CA GLY A 156 12.15 -3.22 -1.57
C GLY A 156 11.14 -2.08 -1.60
N GLY A 157 10.19 -2.11 -2.53
CA GLY A 157 9.11 -1.13 -2.58
C GLY A 157 8.23 -1.14 -1.33
N SER A 158 7.88 -2.33 -0.81
CA SER A 158 7.12 -2.46 0.44
C SER A 158 7.87 -1.86 1.63
N ALA A 159 9.17 -2.15 1.75
CA ALA A 159 10.01 -1.60 2.81
C ALA A 159 10.17 -0.08 2.66
N ALA A 160 10.41 0.40 1.44
CA ALA A 160 10.59 1.82 1.14
C ALA A 160 9.31 2.62 1.40
N ALA A 161 8.13 2.14 0.98
CA ALA A 161 6.85 2.80 1.21
C ALA A 161 6.57 3.01 2.70
N VAL A 162 6.80 1.99 3.53
CA VAL A 162 6.65 2.12 5.00
C VAL A 162 7.66 3.11 5.56
N ALA A 163 8.93 3.00 5.19
CA ALA A 163 9.99 3.89 5.69
C ALA A 163 9.81 5.36 5.27
N ALA A 164 9.14 5.61 4.13
CA ALA A 164 8.81 6.94 3.64
C ALA A 164 7.54 7.53 4.26
N GLY A 165 6.75 6.75 4.99
CA GLY A 165 5.43 7.11 5.49
C GLY A 165 4.36 7.14 4.40
N GLU A 166 4.54 6.41 3.31
CA GLU A 166 3.63 6.28 2.18
C GLU A 166 2.59 5.15 2.37
N CYS A 167 2.65 4.47 3.46
CA CYS A 167 1.64 3.56 4.00
C CYS A 167 1.94 3.27 5.47
N PHE A 168 0.96 2.72 6.20
CA PHE A 168 1.15 2.36 7.61
C PHE A 168 1.77 0.97 7.78
N PHE A 169 1.54 0.08 6.85
CA PHE A 169 2.21 -1.21 6.73
C PHE A 169 2.13 -1.72 5.28
N ALA A 170 2.93 -2.71 4.96
CA ALA A 170 2.94 -3.33 3.63
C ALA A 170 3.07 -4.85 3.73
N LEU A 171 2.56 -5.54 2.70
CA LEU A 171 2.61 -6.98 2.55
C LEU A 171 3.45 -7.33 1.32
#